data_bc16c1a8afb9d6e01f8d72d3fc6bcd1b
#
_entry.id   bc16c1a8afb9d6e01f8d72d3fc6bcd1b
#
_cell.length_a   1.000
_cell.length_b   1.000
_cell.length_c   1.000
_cell.angle_alpha   90.00
_cell.angle_beta   90.00
_cell.angle_gamma   90.00
#
_symmetry.space_group_name_H-M   'P 1'
#
loop_
_entity.id
_entity.type
_entity.pdbx_description
1 polymer ?
#
loop_
_entity_poly.entity_id
_entity_poly.type
_entity_poly.pdbx_seq_one_letter_code
_entity_poly.pdbx_strand_id
1 'polypeptide(L)'
;MPAYIDELAARIKAVFAERVRPYASLADEYAVEVDAAQLLEVATTLRDEPQLRFEQLIDLTAVDYLDYGRAEWRTTAATSSGFSRGVNRAAPHTLAGDRRFAVLVQLLSITHNQRLRLRIWADELEDPMIDSLTGVWASADWFEREAFDLFGILFRGHPDLRRLLTDYGFIGHPFRKDFPLIGNVEVRYDPQLKRVVYQPVSIEARTLVPRVIRHDSRYDPALHDHPPGVEGVDLG
;
A
#
# COMPACT_ATOMS: atom_id res chain seq x y z
N MET A 1 14.49 6.78 19.43
CA MET A 1 13.47 5.71 19.36
C MET A 1 13.19 5.20 20.77
N PRO A 2 12.00 4.66 21.08
CA PRO A 2 11.79 3.98 22.36
C PRO A 2 12.75 2.80 22.52
N ALA A 3 13.26 2.56 23.74
CA ALA A 3 14.28 1.54 24.01
C ALA A 3 13.88 0.12 23.52
N TYR A 4 12.60 -0.22 23.55
CA TYR A 4 12.11 -1.52 23.09
C TYR A 4 12.26 -1.74 21.56
N ILE A 5 12.26 -0.66 20.77
CA ILE A 5 12.48 -0.74 19.31
C ILE A 5 13.95 -1.06 19.02
N ASP A 6 14.87 -0.44 19.76
CA ASP A 6 16.31 -0.69 19.60
C ASP A 6 16.66 -2.15 19.98
N GLU A 7 16.03 -2.68 21.02
CA GLU A 7 16.18 -4.09 21.42
C GLU A 7 15.62 -5.04 20.37
N LEU A 8 14.42 -4.74 19.80
CA LEU A 8 13.83 -5.55 18.72
C LEU A 8 14.73 -5.51 17.49
N ALA A 9 15.20 -4.33 17.10
CA ALA A 9 16.10 -4.16 15.96
C ALA A 9 17.40 -4.98 16.13
N ALA A 10 17.98 -4.98 17.31
CA ALA A 10 19.18 -5.76 17.61
C ALA A 10 18.92 -7.27 17.48
N ARG A 11 17.78 -7.78 18.00
CA ARG A 11 17.41 -9.19 17.89
C ARG A 11 17.13 -9.60 16.44
N ILE A 12 16.38 -8.79 15.71
CA ILE A 12 16.11 -9.03 14.27
C ILE A 12 17.42 -9.08 13.49
N LYS A 13 18.33 -8.15 13.73
CA LYS A 13 19.64 -8.13 13.09
C LYS A 13 20.49 -9.35 13.45
N ALA A 14 20.43 -9.80 14.70
CA ALA A 14 21.19 -11.00 15.14
C ALA A 14 20.68 -12.27 14.47
N VAL A 15 19.37 -12.42 14.28
CA VAL A 15 18.76 -13.63 13.69
C VAL A 15 18.86 -13.63 12.16
N PHE A 16 18.59 -12.49 11.52
CA PHE A 16 18.44 -12.45 10.06
C PHE A 16 19.64 -11.84 9.31
N ALA A 17 20.53 -11.12 9.98
CA ALA A 17 21.65 -10.42 9.37
C ALA A 17 21.20 -9.54 8.17
N GLU A 18 21.68 -9.86 6.97
CA GLU A 18 21.39 -9.12 5.73
C GLU A 18 20.11 -9.59 5.01
N ARG A 19 19.42 -10.61 5.51
CA ARG A 19 18.20 -11.16 4.89
C ARG A 19 17.00 -10.25 5.02
N VAL A 20 17.02 -9.32 5.96
CA VAL A 20 16.00 -8.29 6.14
C VAL A 20 16.64 -6.92 6.18
N ARG A 21 15.98 -5.94 5.60
CA ARG A 21 16.47 -4.57 5.49
C ARG A 21 15.55 -3.62 6.22
N PRO A 22 15.99 -2.94 7.31
CA PRO A 22 15.20 -1.91 7.95
C PRO A 22 14.85 -0.79 6.95
N TYR A 23 13.63 -0.28 7.03
CA TYR A 23 13.22 0.90 6.28
C TYR A 23 12.48 1.89 7.17
N ALA A 24 12.48 3.17 6.77
CA ALA A 24 11.80 4.22 7.50
C ALA A 24 10.28 3.98 7.51
N SER A 25 9.70 3.95 8.70
CA SER A 25 8.27 3.85 8.96
C SER A 25 7.83 4.97 9.89
N LEU A 26 6.60 4.92 10.37
CA LEU A 26 6.09 5.88 11.34
C LEU A 26 6.89 5.81 12.65
N ALA A 27 6.82 6.88 13.42
CA ALA A 27 7.37 6.89 14.78
C ALA A 27 6.77 5.73 15.58
N ASP A 28 7.61 5.16 16.46
CA ASP A 28 7.23 4.07 17.37
C ASP A 28 6.91 2.72 16.69
N GLU A 29 7.34 2.53 15.45
CA GLU A 29 7.17 1.27 14.71
C GLU A 29 8.50 0.81 14.11
N TYR A 30 8.83 -0.48 14.29
CA TYR A 30 9.95 -1.09 13.60
C TYR A 30 9.47 -1.81 12.34
N ALA A 31 10.11 -1.49 11.23
CA ALA A 31 9.70 -2.00 9.92
C ALA A 31 10.90 -2.52 9.14
N VAL A 32 10.72 -3.68 8.50
CA VAL A 32 11.74 -4.32 7.68
C VAL A 32 11.20 -4.73 6.33
N GLU A 33 12.05 -4.66 5.32
CA GLU A 33 11.79 -5.17 3.98
C GLU A 33 12.36 -6.58 3.87
N VAL A 34 11.58 -7.47 3.27
CA VAL A 34 11.93 -8.89 3.03
C VAL A 34 11.82 -9.16 1.54
N ASP A 35 12.80 -9.84 0.97
CA ASP A 35 12.73 -10.28 -0.42
C ASP A 35 11.68 -11.40 -0.56
N ALA A 36 10.88 -11.37 -1.64
CA ALA A 36 9.78 -12.31 -1.85
C ALA A 36 10.26 -13.78 -1.80
N ALA A 37 11.43 -14.06 -2.35
CA ALA A 37 12.02 -15.40 -2.34
C ALA A 37 12.39 -15.94 -0.95
N GLN A 38 12.56 -15.07 0.05
CA GLN A 38 12.93 -15.42 1.42
C GLN A 38 11.75 -15.34 2.39
N LEU A 39 10.58 -14.94 1.90
CA LEU A 39 9.43 -14.62 2.73
C LEU A 39 9.03 -15.76 3.66
N LEU A 40 8.86 -16.98 3.16
CA LEU A 40 8.40 -18.12 3.97
C LEU A 40 9.41 -18.53 5.04
N GLU A 41 10.71 -18.50 4.73
CA GLU A 41 11.76 -18.80 5.69
C GLU A 41 11.78 -17.75 6.81
N VAL A 42 11.76 -16.46 6.43
CA VAL A 42 11.75 -15.35 7.38
C VAL A 42 10.49 -15.40 8.25
N ALA A 43 9.31 -15.60 7.66
CA ALA A 43 8.04 -15.66 8.36
C ALA A 43 7.99 -16.81 9.37
N THR A 44 8.43 -18.00 8.96
CA THR A 44 8.50 -19.17 9.85
C THR A 44 9.45 -18.91 11.02
N THR A 45 10.62 -18.33 10.76
CA THR A 45 11.59 -17.99 11.80
C THR A 45 11.04 -16.91 12.75
N LEU A 46 10.35 -15.89 12.24
CA LEU A 46 9.71 -14.86 13.07
C LEU A 46 8.69 -15.45 14.03
N ARG A 47 7.93 -16.45 13.59
CA ARG A 47 6.94 -17.13 14.43
C ARG A 47 7.59 -18.04 15.47
N ASP A 48 8.58 -18.85 15.07
CA ASP A 48 9.07 -20.00 15.86
C ASP A 48 10.28 -19.65 16.73
N GLU A 49 11.10 -18.64 16.37
CA GLU A 49 12.29 -18.25 17.14
C GLU A 49 11.91 -17.73 18.53
N PRO A 50 12.38 -18.34 19.64
CA PRO A 50 11.98 -17.94 20.99
C PRO A 50 12.25 -16.48 21.35
N GLN A 51 13.25 -15.84 20.73
CA GLN A 51 13.60 -14.45 20.98
C GLN A 51 12.68 -13.47 20.23
N LEU A 52 11.90 -13.93 19.26
CA LEU A 52 11.03 -13.13 18.41
C LEU A 52 9.55 -13.43 18.63
N ARG A 53 9.13 -14.68 18.49
CA ARG A 53 7.77 -15.20 18.75
C ARG A 53 6.66 -14.28 18.27
N PHE A 54 6.63 -13.98 16.99
CA PHE A 54 5.51 -13.28 16.39
C PHE A 54 4.38 -14.25 16.11
N GLU A 55 3.62 -14.58 17.15
CA GLU A 55 2.57 -15.60 17.14
C GLU A 55 1.37 -15.20 16.31
N GLN A 56 1.14 -13.89 16.14
CA GLN A 56 -0.06 -13.39 15.50
C GLN A 56 0.26 -12.50 14.29
N LEU A 57 -0.34 -12.84 13.16
CA LEU A 57 -0.53 -11.91 12.05
C LEU A 57 -1.81 -11.13 12.33
N ILE A 58 -1.65 -9.80 12.53
CA ILE A 58 -2.76 -8.89 12.86
C ILE A 58 -3.47 -8.46 11.58
N ASP A 59 -2.68 -8.13 10.55
CA ASP A 59 -3.19 -7.57 9.31
C ASP A 59 -2.22 -7.88 8.16
N LEU A 60 -2.75 -8.04 6.97
CA LEU A 60 -2.01 -8.07 5.72
C LEU A 60 -2.77 -7.24 4.70
N THR A 61 -2.12 -6.24 4.15
CA THR A 61 -2.72 -5.37 3.14
C THR A 61 -1.76 -5.13 1.99
N ALA A 62 -2.30 -4.75 0.84
CA ALA A 62 -1.52 -4.42 -0.34
C ALA A 62 -1.47 -2.90 -0.58
N VAL A 63 -0.45 -2.47 -1.29
CA VAL A 63 -0.27 -1.08 -1.72
C VAL A 63 0.14 -1.05 -3.18
N ASP A 64 -0.55 -0.23 -3.97
CA ASP A 64 -0.14 0.11 -5.33
C ASP A 64 0.62 1.45 -5.30
N TYR A 65 1.89 1.41 -5.65
CA TYR A 65 2.79 2.57 -5.71
C TYR A 65 2.80 3.25 -7.09
N LEU A 66 1.89 2.89 -8.00
CA LEU A 66 1.78 3.58 -9.29
C LEU A 66 1.62 5.09 -9.06
N ASP A 67 2.47 5.88 -9.71
CA ASP A 67 2.53 7.34 -9.59
C ASP A 67 2.86 7.88 -8.18
N TYR A 68 3.24 7.04 -7.23
CA TYR A 68 3.66 7.50 -5.91
C TYR A 68 4.92 8.37 -6.01
N GLY A 69 4.86 9.56 -5.42
CA GLY A 69 5.94 10.56 -5.51
C GLY A 69 6.04 11.30 -6.86
N ARG A 70 5.25 10.90 -7.88
CA ARG A 70 5.17 11.62 -9.17
C ARG A 70 4.02 12.62 -9.22
N ALA A 71 2.98 12.39 -8.44
CA ALA A 71 1.71 13.09 -8.49
C ALA A 71 1.59 14.18 -7.42
N GLU A 72 2.66 14.92 -7.15
CA GLU A 72 2.54 16.09 -6.30
C GLU A 72 1.90 17.25 -7.05
N TRP A 73 0.76 17.65 -6.53
CA TRP A 73 0.05 18.79 -7.06
C TRP A 73 0.66 20.09 -6.55
N ARG A 74 1.30 20.84 -7.44
CA ARG A 74 1.80 22.17 -7.14
C ARG A 74 0.82 23.22 -7.68
N THR A 75 0.35 24.10 -6.82
CA THR A 75 -0.54 25.21 -7.21
C THR A 75 0.06 26.14 -8.26
N THR A 76 1.39 26.27 -8.28
CA THR A 76 2.16 27.02 -9.29
C THR A 76 2.04 26.45 -10.71
N ALA A 77 1.63 25.18 -10.84
CA ALA A 77 1.40 24.54 -12.14
C ALA A 77 -0.07 24.53 -12.57
N ALA A 78 -0.97 25.12 -11.77
CA ALA A 78 -2.37 25.25 -12.12
C ALA A 78 -2.53 26.27 -13.28
N THR A 79 -3.24 25.86 -14.33
CA THR A 79 -3.55 26.75 -15.45
C THR A 79 -4.77 27.62 -15.13
N SER A 80 -4.86 28.84 -15.70
CA SER A 80 -6.00 29.75 -15.54
C SER A 80 -7.31 29.22 -16.12
N SER A 81 -7.27 28.15 -16.91
CA SER A 81 -8.43 27.57 -17.61
C SER A 81 -9.00 26.32 -16.93
N GLY A 82 -8.50 25.90 -15.77
CA GLY A 82 -9.00 24.74 -15.03
C GLY A 82 -7.93 24.07 -14.19
N PHE A 83 -8.35 23.09 -13.41
CA PHE A 83 -7.46 22.33 -12.53
C PHE A 83 -6.67 21.30 -13.34
N SER A 84 -5.53 21.70 -13.86
CA SER A 84 -4.52 20.73 -14.22
C SER A 84 -3.87 20.27 -12.91
N ARG A 85 -3.80 18.96 -12.68
CA ARG A 85 -3.19 18.42 -11.46
C ARG A 85 -1.67 18.59 -11.42
N GLY A 86 -1.06 19.30 -12.35
CA GLY A 86 0.37 19.58 -12.37
C GLY A 86 1.27 18.36 -12.21
N VAL A 87 0.77 17.19 -12.59
CA VAL A 87 1.48 15.91 -12.41
C VAL A 87 2.67 15.86 -13.36
N ASN A 88 3.85 15.88 -12.81
CA ASN A 88 5.07 15.63 -13.59
C ASN A 88 5.29 14.13 -13.72
N ARG A 89 4.71 13.51 -14.75
CA ARG A 89 4.87 12.07 -15.03
C ARG A 89 6.29 11.68 -15.44
N ALA A 90 7.12 12.65 -15.77
CA ALA A 90 8.53 12.40 -16.11
C ALA A 90 9.47 12.43 -14.89
N ALA A 91 8.96 12.80 -13.69
CA ALA A 91 9.77 12.74 -12.49
C ALA A 91 10.10 11.28 -12.12
N PRO A 92 11.34 10.96 -11.77
CA PRO A 92 11.71 9.60 -11.38
C PRO A 92 10.95 9.18 -10.11
N HIS A 93 10.55 7.92 -10.04
CA HIS A 93 10.05 7.33 -8.78
C HIS A 93 11.18 7.29 -7.76
N THR A 94 11.05 8.07 -6.69
CA THR A 94 12.11 8.20 -5.70
C THR A 94 12.08 7.11 -4.63
N LEU A 95 10.94 6.47 -4.40
CA LEU A 95 10.78 5.53 -3.28
C LEU A 95 10.60 4.06 -3.67
N ALA A 96 9.93 3.76 -4.77
CA ALA A 96 9.66 2.39 -5.19
C ALA A 96 10.56 1.90 -6.34
N GLY A 97 11.29 2.80 -7.01
CA GLY A 97 11.98 2.46 -8.26
C GLY A 97 10.98 2.01 -9.32
N ASP A 98 11.27 0.88 -9.97
CA ASP A 98 10.35 0.27 -10.95
C ASP A 98 9.33 -0.70 -10.29
N ARG A 99 9.37 -0.85 -8.97
CA ARG A 99 8.46 -1.73 -8.22
C ARG A 99 7.12 -1.04 -8.01
N ARG A 100 6.04 -1.76 -8.26
CA ARG A 100 4.68 -1.21 -8.20
C ARG A 100 3.90 -1.71 -7.00
N PHE A 101 3.84 -3.02 -6.81
CA PHE A 101 3.00 -3.62 -5.77
C PHE A 101 3.82 -4.08 -4.58
N ALA A 102 3.37 -3.72 -3.38
CA ALA A 102 3.92 -4.24 -2.14
C ALA A 102 2.83 -4.80 -1.25
N VAL A 103 3.16 -5.84 -0.50
CA VAL A 103 2.35 -6.36 0.61
C VAL A 103 2.98 -5.92 1.92
N LEU A 104 2.15 -5.38 2.80
CA LEU A 104 2.52 -4.99 4.16
C LEU A 104 1.87 -5.98 5.12
N VAL A 105 2.68 -6.56 5.99
CA VAL A 105 2.23 -7.52 7.01
C VAL A 105 2.50 -6.94 8.38
N GLN A 106 1.47 -6.91 9.23
CA GLN A 106 1.55 -6.46 10.61
C GLN A 106 1.59 -7.67 11.53
N LEU A 107 2.65 -7.79 12.29
CA LEU A 107 2.87 -8.91 13.21
C LEU A 107 2.85 -8.44 14.66
N LEU A 108 2.35 -9.28 15.54
CA LEU A 108 2.36 -9.09 16.99
C LEU A 108 3.02 -10.29 17.67
N SER A 109 4.01 -10.01 18.48
CA SER A 109 4.49 -10.92 19.51
C SER A 109 3.72 -10.65 20.79
N ILE A 110 2.87 -11.58 21.18
CA ILE A 110 2.12 -11.51 22.44
C ILE A 110 3.09 -11.75 23.61
N THR A 111 3.99 -12.71 23.45
CA THR A 111 4.99 -13.06 24.45
C THR A 111 5.89 -11.89 24.82
N HIS A 112 6.34 -11.11 23.82
CA HIS A 112 7.28 -9.99 24.03
C HIS A 112 6.58 -8.62 24.03
N ASN A 113 5.25 -8.57 23.77
CA ASN A 113 4.47 -7.35 23.62
C ASN A 113 5.11 -6.35 22.61
N GLN A 114 5.44 -6.86 21.43
CA GLN A 114 6.14 -6.12 20.39
C GLN A 114 5.45 -6.27 19.04
N ARG A 115 5.53 -5.22 18.23
CA ARG A 115 4.99 -5.21 16.87
C ARG A 115 6.11 -5.07 15.86
N LEU A 116 5.90 -5.69 14.70
CA LEU A 116 6.81 -5.62 13.56
C LEU A 116 5.99 -5.47 12.29
N ARG A 117 6.43 -4.55 11.41
CA ARG A 117 5.91 -4.46 10.05
C ARG A 117 6.89 -5.08 9.07
N LEU A 118 6.37 -5.95 8.21
CA LEU A 118 7.10 -6.43 7.04
C LEU A 118 6.59 -5.71 5.80
N ARG A 119 7.50 -5.40 4.87
CA ARG A 119 7.17 -4.99 3.51
C ARG A 119 7.80 -5.97 2.54
N ILE A 120 6.98 -6.50 1.65
CA ILE A 120 7.38 -7.45 0.61
C ILE A 120 6.96 -6.86 -0.73
N TRP A 121 7.91 -6.75 -1.66
CA TRP A 121 7.59 -6.34 -3.03
C TRP A 121 7.21 -7.55 -3.85
N ALA A 122 6.15 -7.43 -4.64
CA ALA A 122 5.81 -8.47 -5.60
C ALA A 122 6.81 -8.48 -6.76
N ASP A 123 7.12 -9.68 -7.25
CA ASP A 123 8.20 -9.89 -8.20
C ASP A 123 7.87 -9.38 -9.62
N GLU A 124 6.60 -9.35 -10.01
CA GLU A 124 6.17 -9.00 -11.35
C GLU A 124 5.22 -7.80 -11.37
N LEU A 125 5.25 -7.02 -12.47
CA LEU A 125 4.42 -5.83 -12.62
C LEU A 125 3.02 -6.13 -13.16
N GLU A 126 2.90 -7.08 -14.08
CA GLU A 126 1.62 -7.42 -14.71
C GLU A 126 0.82 -8.40 -13.87
N ASP A 127 1.47 -9.49 -13.43
CA ASP A 127 0.90 -10.52 -12.57
C ASP A 127 1.66 -10.59 -11.23
N PRO A 128 1.48 -9.60 -10.36
CA PRO A 128 2.22 -9.53 -9.09
C PRO A 128 1.97 -10.77 -8.24
N MET A 129 3.04 -11.44 -7.82
CA MET A 129 2.96 -12.71 -7.11
C MET A 129 3.86 -12.73 -5.87
N ILE A 130 3.34 -13.31 -4.79
CA ILE A 130 4.04 -13.49 -3.51
C ILE A 130 3.64 -14.87 -2.95
N ASP A 131 4.50 -15.50 -2.16
CA ASP A 131 4.16 -16.75 -1.48
C ASP A 131 3.13 -16.49 -0.37
N SER A 132 2.15 -17.40 -0.25
CA SER A 132 1.10 -17.33 0.79
C SER A 132 1.66 -17.59 2.18
N LEU A 133 1.21 -16.81 3.14
CA LEU A 133 1.54 -16.95 4.56
C LEU A 133 0.53 -17.81 5.34
N THR A 134 -0.48 -18.38 4.67
CA THR A 134 -1.52 -19.20 5.32
C THR A 134 -0.94 -20.43 6.04
N GLY A 135 0.16 -20.98 5.55
CA GLY A 135 0.87 -22.07 6.22
C GLY A 135 1.63 -21.65 7.49
N VAL A 136 1.87 -20.36 7.67
CA VAL A 136 2.52 -19.79 8.85
C VAL A 136 1.49 -19.25 9.85
N TRP A 137 0.57 -18.41 9.37
CA TRP A 137 -0.53 -17.86 10.16
C TRP A 137 -1.86 -18.08 9.44
N ALA A 138 -2.75 -18.85 10.04
CA ALA A 138 -4.05 -19.16 9.43
C ALA A 138 -4.91 -17.92 9.18
N SER A 139 -4.70 -16.83 9.93
CA SER A 139 -5.41 -15.55 9.72
C SER A 139 -5.08 -14.89 8.39
N ALA A 140 -3.96 -15.22 7.76
CA ALA A 140 -3.56 -14.68 6.46
C ALA A 140 -4.56 -15.01 5.33
N ASP A 141 -5.31 -16.13 5.44
CA ASP A 141 -6.27 -16.60 4.42
C ASP A 141 -7.18 -15.45 3.93
N TRP A 142 -7.87 -14.80 4.84
CA TRP A 142 -8.85 -13.76 4.48
C TRP A 142 -8.19 -12.47 3.97
N PHE A 143 -7.10 -12.07 4.59
CA PHE A 143 -6.35 -10.88 4.17
C PHE A 143 -5.71 -11.05 2.79
N GLU A 144 -5.19 -12.24 2.49
CA GLU A 144 -4.62 -12.53 1.17
C GLU A 144 -5.71 -12.55 0.09
N ARG A 145 -6.88 -13.08 0.39
CA ARG A 145 -8.04 -13.00 -0.52
C ARG A 145 -8.50 -11.58 -0.76
N GLU A 146 -8.49 -10.72 0.27
CA GLU A 146 -8.78 -9.29 0.13
C GLU A 146 -7.74 -8.59 -0.76
N ALA A 147 -6.45 -8.82 -0.51
CA ALA A 147 -5.38 -8.26 -1.32
C ALA A 147 -5.44 -8.73 -2.79
N PHE A 148 -5.75 -10.01 -3.01
CA PHE A 148 -6.02 -10.53 -4.35
C PHE A 148 -7.22 -9.84 -5.01
N ASP A 149 -8.34 -9.74 -4.31
CA ASP A 149 -9.57 -9.17 -4.86
C ASP A 149 -9.39 -7.70 -5.25
N LEU A 150 -8.80 -6.90 -4.36
CA LEU A 150 -8.70 -5.46 -4.53
C LEU A 150 -7.52 -5.00 -5.39
N PHE A 151 -6.40 -5.72 -5.38
CA PHE A 151 -5.18 -5.34 -6.09
C PHE A 151 -4.72 -6.33 -7.16
N GLY A 152 -5.24 -7.57 -7.16
CA GLY A 152 -4.86 -8.59 -8.11
C GLY A 152 -3.49 -9.21 -7.84
N ILE A 153 -3.06 -9.24 -6.59
CA ILE A 153 -1.83 -9.92 -6.18
C ILE A 153 -2.13 -11.41 -6.01
N LEU A 154 -1.36 -12.25 -6.67
CA LEU A 154 -1.48 -13.70 -6.57
C LEU A 154 -0.67 -14.22 -5.37
N PHE A 155 -1.28 -15.08 -4.56
CA PHE A 155 -0.62 -15.70 -3.42
C PHE A 155 -0.36 -17.17 -3.72
N ARG A 156 0.89 -17.49 -4.01
CA ARG A 156 1.32 -18.86 -4.37
C ARG A 156 1.17 -19.78 -3.18
N GLY A 157 0.46 -20.91 -3.37
CA GLY A 157 0.20 -21.87 -2.31
C GLY A 157 -0.99 -21.55 -1.40
N HIS A 158 -1.74 -20.50 -1.69
CA HIS A 158 -2.99 -20.23 -1.00
C HIS A 158 -4.02 -21.33 -1.31
N PRO A 159 -4.71 -21.89 -0.29
CA PRO A 159 -5.59 -23.05 -0.49
C PRO A 159 -6.87 -22.75 -1.27
N ASP A 160 -7.39 -21.51 -1.22
CA ASP A 160 -8.66 -21.14 -1.84
C ASP A 160 -8.67 -19.63 -2.22
N LEU A 161 -7.82 -19.24 -3.19
CA LEU A 161 -7.68 -17.87 -3.62
C LEU A 161 -8.84 -17.46 -4.53
N ARG A 162 -9.85 -16.84 -3.96
CA ARG A 162 -11.03 -16.34 -4.66
C ARG A 162 -11.45 -14.98 -4.15
N ARG A 163 -12.21 -14.22 -4.94
CA ARG A 163 -12.69 -12.89 -4.54
C ARG A 163 -13.48 -12.94 -3.24
N LEU A 164 -13.43 -11.86 -2.46
CA LEU A 164 -14.02 -11.76 -1.14
C LEU A 164 -15.03 -10.61 -1.04
N LEU A 165 -14.66 -9.42 -1.51
CA LEU A 165 -15.41 -8.18 -1.33
C LEU A 165 -16.16 -7.73 -2.58
N THR A 166 -15.57 -7.97 -3.77
CA THR A 166 -16.22 -7.60 -5.03
C THR A 166 -17.26 -8.63 -5.46
N ASP A 167 -18.20 -8.20 -6.28
CA ASP A 167 -19.24 -9.08 -6.82
C ASP A 167 -18.66 -10.16 -7.75
N TYR A 168 -19.36 -11.28 -7.92
CA TYR A 168 -18.92 -12.42 -8.74
C TYR A 168 -18.63 -12.05 -10.21
N GLY A 169 -19.36 -11.08 -10.75
CA GLY A 169 -19.17 -10.56 -12.10
C GLY A 169 -18.23 -9.37 -12.22
N PHE A 170 -17.57 -8.97 -11.13
CA PHE A 170 -16.72 -7.79 -11.15
C PHE A 170 -15.46 -8.02 -11.98
N ILE A 171 -15.16 -7.07 -12.89
CA ILE A 171 -13.99 -7.13 -13.77
C ILE A 171 -12.96 -6.09 -13.32
N GLY A 172 -11.74 -6.55 -13.05
CA GLY A 172 -10.63 -5.71 -12.59
C GLY A 172 -10.41 -5.75 -11.08
N HIS A 173 -9.59 -4.83 -10.61
CA HIS A 173 -9.17 -4.71 -9.21
C HIS A 173 -9.28 -3.25 -8.77
N PRO A 174 -10.29 -2.92 -7.94
CA PRO A 174 -10.72 -1.53 -7.76
C PRO A 174 -9.75 -0.65 -6.97
N PHE A 175 -8.77 -1.22 -6.26
CA PHE A 175 -7.78 -0.44 -5.51
C PHE A 175 -6.49 -0.19 -6.29
N ARG A 176 -6.35 -0.78 -7.48
CA ARG A 176 -5.27 -0.36 -8.39
C ARG A 176 -5.44 1.11 -8.76
N LYS A 177 -4.34 1.86 -8.80
CA LYS A 177 -4.34 3.31 -9.10
C LYS A 177 -4.74 3.63 -10.54
N ASP A 178 -4.63 2.66 -11.44
CA ASP A 178 -5.08 2.75 -12.83
C ASP A 178 -6.57 2.36 -13.01
N PHE A 179 -7.23 1.83 -11.98
CA PHE A 179 -8.66 1.55 -12.03
C PHE A 179 -9.47 2.87 -11.89
N PRO A 180 -10.48 3.12 -12.76
CA PRO A 180 -11.25 4.36 -12.70
C PRO A 180 -12.12 4.43 -11.43
N LEU A 181 -12.14 5.60 -10.77
CA LEU A 181 -12.91 5.82 -9.53
C LEU A 181 -14.41 5.55 -9.68
N ILE A 182 -14.96 5.84 -10.85
CA ILE A 182 -16.38 5.61 -11.16
C ILE A 182 -16.68 4.18 -11.63
N GLY A 183 -15.63 3.36 -11.80
CA GLY A 183 -15.76 2.02 -12.36
C GLY A 183 -16.03 2.02 -13.87
N ASN A 184 -16.29 0.84 -14.41
CA ASN A 184 -16.62 0.63 -15.84
C ASN A 184 -18.08 0.23 -16.05
N VAL A 185 -18.68 -0.37 -15.02
CA VAL A 185 -20.03 -0.95 -15.05
C VAL A 185 -20.77 -0.52 -13.81
N GLU A 186 -22.03 -0.14 -13.95
CA GLU A 186 -22.93 0.10 -12.84
C GLU A 186 -24.07 -0.92 -12.82
N VAL A 187 -24.67 -1.08 -11.67
CA VAL A 187 -25.75 -2.03 -11.43
C VAL A 187 -27.04 -1.27 -11.17
N ARG A 188 -28.09 -1.57 -11.93
CA ARG A 188 -29.39 -0.91 -11.82
C ARG A 188 -30.51 -1.95 -11.73
N TYR A 189 -31.50 -1.68 -10.89
CA TYR A 189 -32.72 -2.47 -10.89
C TYR A 189 -33.64 -2.05 -12.07
N ASP A 190 -34.01 -3.02 -12.91
CA ASP A 190 -34.96 -2.82 -13.99
C ASP A 190 -36.38 -3.28 -13.53
N PRO A 191 -37.32 -2.34 -13.35
CA PRO A 191 -38.65 -2.69 -12.88
C PRO A 191 -39.49 -3.44 -13.92
N GLN A 192 -39.18 -3.33 -15.20
CA GLN A 192 -39.89 -4.07 -16.26
C GLN A 192 -39.46 -5.53 -16.31
N LEU A 193 -38.14 -5.75 -16.23
CA LEU A 193 -37.55 -7.07 -16.17
C LEU A 193 -37.59 -7.70 -14.79
N LYS A 194 -37.97 -6.92 -13.75
CA LYS A 194 -37.99 -7.31 -12.32
C LYS A 194 -36.69 -7.94 -11.84
N ARG A 195 -35.56 -7.46 -12.34
CA ARG A 195 -34.24 -7.95 -11.98
C ARG A 195 -33.18 -6.85 -12.01
N VAL A 196 -32.05 -7.14 -11.41
CA VAL A 196 -30.85 -6.33 -11.49
C VAL A 196 -30.20 -6.54 -12.86
N VAL A 197 -29.79 -5.47 -13.52
CA VAL A 197 -29.09 -5.46 -14.80
C VAL A 197 -27.78 -4.70 -14.70
N TYR A 198 -26.80 -5.15 -15.44
CA TYR A 198 -25.51 -4.46 -15.58
C TYR A 198 -25.58 -3.56 -16.82
N GLN A 199 -25.08 -2.36 -16.68
CA GLN A 199 -24.99 -1.39 -17.78
C GLN A 199 -23.66 -0.64 -17.72
N PRO A 200 -23.18 -0.02 -18.82
CA PRO A 200 -22.03 0.89 -18.77
C PRO A 200 -22.29 2.01 -17.78
N VAL A 201 -21.24 2.45 -17.07
CA VAL A 201 -21.35 3.51 -16.08
C VAL A 201 -21.81 4.82 -16.72
N SER A 202 -22.80 5.46 -16.11
CA SER A 202 -23.35 6.77 -16.52
C SER A 202 -22.98 7.90 -15.54
N ILE A 203 -22.18 7.61 -14.51
CA ILE A 203 -21.81 8.54 -13.46
C ILE A 203 -20.83 9.59 -14.02
N GLU A 204 -21.17 10.87 -13.90
CA GLU A 204 -20.24 11.95 -14.18
C GLU A 204 -19.31 12.17 -12.97
N ALA A 205 -18.00 12.17 -13.22
CA ALA A 205 -17.00 12.44 -12.20
C ALA A 205 -17.14 13.88 -11.71
N ARG A 206 -17.41 14.06 -10.42
CA ARG A 206 -17.50 15.37 -9.77
C ARG A 206 -16.22 15.68 -9.01
N THR A 207 -15.54 16.74 -9.40
CA THR A 207 -14.43 17.29 -8.59
C THR A 207 -15.00 18.44 -7.75
N LEU A 208 -15.33 18.14 -6.48
CA LEU A 208 -16.02 19.09 -5.60
C LEU A 208 -15.11 20.21 -5.10
N VAL A 209 -13.89 19.90 -4.73
CA VAL A 209 -12.93 20.91 -4.21
C VAL A 209 -11.54 20.55 -4.69
N PRO A 210 -10.80 21.51 -5.30
CA PRO A 210 -9.39 21.32 -5.59
C PRO A 210 -8.64 21.22 -4.25
N ARG A 211 -7.79 20.20 -4.11
CA ARG A 211 -6.88 20.12 -2.97
C ARG A 211 -5.81 21.19 -3.12
N VAL A 212 -5.90 22.23 -2.33
CA VAL A 212 -4.83 23.25 -2.24
C VAL A 212 -3.77 22.70 -1.30
N ILE A 213 -2.57 22.44 -1.82
CA ILE A 213 -1.40 22.19 -0.98
C ILE A 213 -0.93 23.56 -0.48
N ARG A 214 -1.14 23.81 0.79
CA ARG A 214 -0.62 25.02 1.45
C ARG A 214 0.77 24.71 1.95
N HIS A 215 1.73 25.51 1.53
CA HIS A 215 3.07 25.53 2.15
C HIS A 215 2.99 26.31 3.46
N ASP A 216 2.24 25.80 4.42
CA ASP A 216 2.23 26.38 5.76
C ASP A 216 2.66 25.30 6.77
N SER A 217 3.46 25.74 7.69
CA SER A 217 4.07 24.92 8.75
C SER A 217 3.10 24.27 9.72
N ARG A 218 1.80 24.48 9.56
CA ARG A 218 0.79 23.90 10.48
C ARG A 218 0.64 22.40 10.32
N TYR A 219 1.08 21.84 9.18
CA TYR A 219 0.86 20.45 8.83
C TYR A 219 2.14 19.61 8.72
N ASP A 220 3.30 20.26 8.55
CA ASP A 220 4.58 19.57 8.45
C ASP A 220 5.71 20.44 9.00
N PRO A 221 6.33 20.07 10.13
CA PRO A 221 7.47 20.78 10.69
C PRO A 221 8.67 20.88 9.73
N ALA A 222 8.82 19.93 8.79
CA ALA A 222 9.89 19.99 7.78
C ALA A 222 9.68 21.09 6.72
N LEU A 223 8.47 21.65 6.62
CA LEU A 223 8.19 22.81 5.75
C LEU A 223 8.68 24.15 6.33
N HIS A 224 9.21 24.17 7.55
CA HIS A 224 9.85 25.37 8.11
C HIS A 224 11.19 25.73 7.44
N ASP A 225 11.87 24.74 6.87
CA ASP A 225 13.14 24.93 6.20
C ASP A 225 12.96 25.12 4.70
N HIS A 226 12.31 26.21 4.27
CA HIS A 226 12.41 26.61 2.88
C HIS A 226 13.85 27.07 2.60
N PRO A 227 14.52 26.48 1.60
CA PRO A 227 15.79 27.07 1.18
C PRO A 227 15.52 28.52 0.79
N PRO A 228 16.34 29.47 1.26
CA PRO A 228 16.20 30.87 0.87
C PRO A 228 16.36 30.99 -0.65
N GLY A 229 15.31 31.39 -1.37
CA GLY A 229 15.34 31.57 -2.80
C GLY A 229 14.05 31.24 -3.57
N VAL A 230 13.02 30.73 -2.90
CA VAL A 230 11.67 30.66 -3.50
C VAL A 230 10.86 31.83 -2.94
N GLU A 231 11.32 33.04 -3.21
CA GLU A 231 10.50 34.22 -3.03
C GLU A 231 9.35 34.19 -4.06
N GLY A 232 8.18 34.55 -3.55
CA GLY A 232 6.93 34.48 -4.26
C GLY A 232 6.99 35.02 -5.68
N VAL A 233 6.46 34.24 -6.61
CA VAL A 233 6.05 34.79 -7.89
C VAL A 233 4.93 35.76 -7.57
N ASP A 234 5.25 37.05 -7.70
CA ASP A 234 4.31 38.15 -7.60
C ASP A 234 3.18 37.90 -8.59
N LEU A 235 1.97 37.72 -8.08
CA LEU A 235 0.77 37.63 -8.89
C LEU A 235 0.33 39.06 -9.24
N GLY A 236 0.97 39.62 -10.29
CA GLY A 236 0.46 40.81 -10.94
C GLY A 236 -0.76 40.48 -11.82
#